data_6f0f4732f62446512eadaa66ac6533a2
#
_entry.id   6f0f4732f62446512eadaa66ac6533a2
#
_cell.length_a   1.000
_cell.length_b   1.000
_cell.length_c   1.000
_cell.angle_alpha   90.00
_cell.angle_beta   90.00
_cell.angle_gamma   90.00
#
_symmetry.space_group_name_H-M   'P 1'
#
loop_
_entity.id
_entity.type
_entity.pdbx_description
1 polymer ?
#
loop_
_entity_poly.entity_id
_entity_poly.type
_entity_poly.pdbx_seq_one_letter_code
_entity_poly.pdbx_strand_id
1 'polypeptide(L)'
;MKYFLILLLMTNIFAKAYVNINILGTGLLLPYSIGIIGYIKTHIPIKTYRLTGVSGGAWCSLLYALEDDLSDHDKIWNYTIGSPDTKIRLYHNLNVFHSNIESNLKNRYKNKRLTQPISILATRYDNKKFGLYPEKKSEFENINDIIEFCSCSSYIPYISGALMCKEYDNKYYMDGDITRDTKLIDIKSSYSSLTIHRSMWGRKFTLNNYIYSDRDISRQLFEQGWKDTEKHKEILLKYIPKDLFDE
;
A
#
# COMPACT_ATOMS: atom_id res chain seq x y z
N MET A 1 45.53 -9.14 6.45
CA MET A 1 44.57 -8.60 7.41
C MET A 1 44.17 -7.14 7.17
N LYS A 2 45.08 -6.19 6.96
CA LYS A 2 44.72 -4.74 6.74
C LYS A 2 43.84 -4.51 5.51
N TYR A 3 44.02 -5.22 4.39
CA TYR A 3 43.22 -5.05 3.17
C TYR A 3 41.78 -5.59 3.31
N PHE A 4 41.59 -6.62 4.13
CA PHE A 4 40.25 -7.18 4.41
C PHE A 4 39.39 -6.22 5.23
N LEU A 5 40.01 -5.49 6.16
CA LEU A 5 39.33 -4.48 6.98
C LEU A 5 38.92 -3.24 6.15
N ILE A 6 39.76 -2.84 5.17
CA ILE A 6 39.46 -1.73 4.25
C ILE A 6 38.31 -2.12 3.30
N LEU A 7 38.27 -3.36 2.81
CA LEU A 7 37.17 -3.85 1.98
C LEU A 7 35.86 -3.92 2.75
N LEU A 8 35.87 -4.33 4.02
CA LEU A 8 34.69 -4.33 4.91
C LEU A 8 34.22 -2.91 5.25
N LEU A 9 35.14 -1.96 5.41
CA LEU A 9 34.80 -0.55 5.62
C LEU A 9 34.23 0.08 4.35
N MET A 10 34.74 -0.27 3.16
CA MET A 10 34.22 0.24 1.89
C MET A 10 32.84 -0.34 1.55
N THR A 11 32.55 -1.60 1.90
CA THR A 11 31.20 -2.19 1.69
C THR A 11 30.13 -1.58 2.61
N ASN A 12 30.48 -1.02 3.75
CA ASN A 12 29.57 -0.31 4.64
C ASN A 12 29.35 1.19 4.27
N ILE A 13 30.20 1.77 3.40
CA ILE A 13 30.12 3.20 3.05
C ILE A 13 29.05 3.47 1.97
N PHE A 14 28.50 2.43 1.31
CA PHE A 14 27.52 2.60 0.22
C PHE A 14 26.14 2.00 0.48
N ALA A 15 25.74 1.79 1.73
CA ALA A 15 24.33 1.53 2.01
C ALA A 15 23.53 2.80 1.67
N LYS A 16 23.00 2.86 0.45
CA LYS A 16 22.20 4.00 -0.02
C LYS A 16 21.08 4.26 0.97
N ALA A 17 21.06 5.44 1.58
CA ALA A 17 19.99 5.84 2.48
C ALA A 17 18.64 5.77 1.74
N TYR A 18 17.60 5.28 2.42
CA TYR A 18 16.25 5.21 1.87
C TYR A 18 15.22 5.43 2.99
N VAL A 19 14.02 5.79 2.58
CA VAL A 19 12.86 5.88 3.49
C VAL A 19 12.02 4.61 3.35
N ASN A 20 11.73 3.94 4.46
CA ASN A 20 10.70 2.88 4.48
C ASN A 20 9.33 3.54 4.56
N ILE A 21 8.52 3.43 3.52
CA ILE A 21 7.14 3.89 3.50
C ILE A 21 6.25 2.69 3.72
N ASN A 22 5.67 2.59 4.91
CA ASN A 22 4.77 1.51 5.30
C ASN A 22 3.33 2.01 5.23
N ILE A 23 2.47 1.37 4.44
CA ILE A 23 1.07 1.75 4.29
C ILE A 23 0.21 0.63 4.84
N LEU A 24 -0.43 0.92 5.98
CA LEU A 24 -1.24 -0.06 6.70
C LEU A 24 -2.63 -0.22 6.10
N GLY A 25 -3.35 -1.23 6.53
CA GLY A 25 -4.69 -1.52 6.05
C GLY A 25 -5.69 -0.40 6.28
N THR A 26 -6.48 -0.11 5.27
CA THR A 26 -7.38 1.04 5.21
C THR A 26 -8.83 0.66 5.00
N GLY A 27 -9.11 -0.53 4.47
CA GLY A 27 -10.46 -0.93 4.04
C GLY A 27 -11.03 0.08 3.04
N LEU A 28 -12.31 0.45 3.16
CA LEU A 28 -12.96 1.44 2.30
C LEU A 28 -12.47 2.89 2.55
N LEU A 29 -11.61 3.15 3.53
CA LEU A 29 -10.89 4.41 3.68
C LEU A 29 -9.66 4.52 2.75
N LEU A 30 -9.51 3.61 1.80
CA LEU A 30 -8.46 3.62 0.78
C LEU A 30 -8.27 5.01 0.13
N PRO A 31 -9.33 5.75 -0.28
CA PRO A 31 -9.17 7.07 -0.90
C PRO A 31 -8.51 8.11 0.02
N TYR A 32 -8.78 8.05 1.34
CA TYR A 32 -8.11 8.92 2.30
C TYR A 32 -6.59 8.68 2.32
N SER A 33 -6.17 7.41 2.32
CA SER A 33 -4.76 7.06 2.26
C SER A 33 -4.13 7.41 0.91
N ILE A 34 -4.88 7.32 -0.20
CA ILE A 34 -4.40 7.79 -1.51
C ILE A 34 -4.20 9.32 -1.48
N GLY A 35 -5.07 10.08 -0.84
CA GLY A 35 -4.88 11.52 -0.65
C GLY A 35 -3.61 11.87 0.12
N ILE A 36 -3.30 11.10 1.18
CA ILE A 36 -2.05 11.24 1.94
C ILE A 36 -0.84 11.00 1.05
N ILE A 37 -0.77 9.84 0.40
CA ILE A 37 0.38 9.47 -0.44
C ILE A 37 0.51 10.35 -1.69
N GLY A 38 -0.63 10.83 -2.23
CA GLY A 38 -0.67 11.79 -3.33
C GLY A 38 0.00 13.11 -2.95
N TYR A 39 -0.37 13.66 -1.79
CA TYR A 39 0.29 14.87 -1.27
C TYR A 39 1.79 14.66 -1.07
N ILE A 40 2.17 13.55 -0.43
CA ILE A 40 3.59 13.23 -0.19
C ILE A 40 4.33 13.17 -1.52
N LYS A 41 3.82 12.45 -2.50
CA LYS A 41 4.47 12.27 -3.79
C LYS A 41 4.63 13.58 -4.56
N THR A 42 3.65 14.47 -4.46
CA THR A 42 3.64 15.75 -5.18
C THR A 42 4.49 16.83 -4.49
N HIS A 43 4.47 16.88 -3.16
CA HIS A 43 5.07 17.99 -2.40
C HIS A 43 6.27 17.60 -1.53
N ILE A 44 6.57 16.32 -1.42
CA ILE A 44 7.67 15.77 -0.64
C ILE A 44 8.36 14.67 -1.47
N PRO A 45 9.00 15.02 -2.61
CA PRO A 45 9.56 14.03 -3.53
C PRO A 45 10.71 13.27 -2.87
N ILE A 46 10.47 12.01 -2.53
CA ILE A 46 11.45 11.13 -1.88
C ILE A 46 12.21 10.37 -2.96
N LYS A 47 13.50 10.65 -3.12
CA LYS A 47 14.38 10.06 -4.15
C LYS A 47 14.51 8.54 -4.07
N THR A 48 14.66 8.04 -2.86
CA THR A 48 14.93 6.61 -2.63
C THR A 48 14.06 6.10 -1.50
N TYR A 49 13.22 5.13 -1.80
CA TYR A 49 12.31 4.56 -0.82
C TYR A 49 12.11 3.05 -1.04
N ARG A 50 11.59 2.40 -0.01
CA ARG A 50 11.03 1.05 -0.07
C ARG A 50 9.59 1.11 0.40
N LEU A 51 8.73 0.38 -0.28
CA LEU A 51 7.30 0.33 0.04
C LEU A 51 6.96 -0.98 0.75
N THR A 52 6.13 -0.89 1.78
CA THR A 52 5.49 -2.07 2.38
C THR A 52 4.01 -1.79 2.52
N GLY A 53 3.17 -2.61 1.91
CA GLY A 53 1.72 -2.45 1.92
C GLY A 53 0.98 -3.62 2.56
N VAL A 54 -0.14 -3.34 3.23
CA VAL A 54 -1.02 -4.33 3.86
C VAL A 54 -2.47 -4.04 3.51
N SER A 55 -3.23 -5.03 3.04
CA SER A 55 -4.66 -4.86 2.73
C SER A 55 -4.91 -3.70 1.75
N GLY A 56 -5.80 -2.76 2.06
CA GLY A 56 -5.95 -1.53 1.28
C GLY A 56 -4.65 -0.75 1.08
N GLY A 57 -3.71 -0.82 2.03
CA GLY A 57 -2.38 -0.22 1.91
C GLY A 57 -1.49 -0.90 0.86
N ALA A 58 -1.76 -2.15 0.50
CA ALA A 58 -1.07 -2.82 -0.61
C ALA A 58 -1.38 -2.14 -1.95
N TRP A 59 -2.64 -1.80 -2.19
CA TRP A 59 -3.06 -1.04 -3.36
C TRP A 59 -2.48 0.38 -3.38
N CYS A 60 -2.46 1.06 -2.22
CA CYS A 60 -1.79 2.37 -2.10
C CYS A 60 -0.31 2.30 -2.45
N SER A 61 0.41 1.29 -1.93
CA SER A 61 1.83 1.08 -2.21
C SER A 61 2.08 0.85 -3.70
N LEU A 62 1.24 0.03 -4.33
CA LEU A 62 1.32 -0.23 -5.76
C LEU A 62 1.07 1.04 -6.58
N LEU A 63 0.03 1.82 -6.27
CA LEU A 63 -0.25 3.09 -6.95
C LEU A 63 0.88 4.10 -6.76
N TYR A 64 1.44 4.20 -5.54
CA TYR A 64 2.59 5.07 -5.29
C TYR A 64 3.80 4.69 -6.13
N ALA A 65 4.03 3.39 -6.35
CA ALA A 65 5.15 2.91 -7.16
C ALA A 65 4.94 3.10 -8.68
N LEU A 66 3.69 3.04 -9.14
CA LEU A 66 3.36 3.00 -10.57
C LEU A 66 3.00 4.34 -11.19
N GLU A 67 2.32 5.22 -10.45
CA GLU A 67 1.86 6.52 -10.95
C GLU A 67 2.83 7.63 -10.58
N ASP A 68 3.17 8.47 -11.53
CA ASP A 68 4.03 9.63 -11.30
C ASP A 68 3.22 10.78 -10.66
N ASP A 69 1.92 10.82 -10.91
CA ASP A 69 0.99 11.81 -10.38
C ASP A 69 -0.22 11.14 -9.71
N LEU A 70 -0.41 11.43 -8.46
CA LEU A 70 -1.54 10.97 -7.62
C LEU A 70 -2.37 12.15 -7.09
N SER A 71 -2.33 13.32 -7.74
CA SER A 71 -3.03 14.53 -7.28
C SER A 71 -4.50 14.58 -7.72
N ASP A 72 -4.90 13.82 -8.74
CA ASP A 72 -6.22 13.83 -9.35
C ASP A 72 -7.04 12.59 -8.95
N HIS A 73 -7.98 12.78 -8.01
CA HIS A 73 -8.89 11.73 -7.57
C HIS A 73 -9.71 11.12 -8.71
N ASP A 74 -10.24 11.94 -9.61
CA ASP A 74 -11.15 11.45 -10.66
C ASP A 74 -10.41 10.60 -11.69
N LYS A 75 -9.19 10.99 -12.00
CA LYS A 75 -8.30 10.16 -12.82
C LYS A 75 -8.02 8.82 -12.15
N ILE A 76 -7.70 8.82 -10.84
CA ILE A 76 -7.44 7.59 -10.08
C ILE A 76 -8.69 6.71 -10.04
N TRP A 77 -9.86 7.27 -9.73
CA TRP A 77 -11.12 6.55 -9.73
C TRP A 77 -11.40 5.88 -11.07
N ASN A 78 -11.26 6.64 -12.16
CA ASN A 78 -11.58 6.14 -13.50
C ASN A 78 -10.70 4.95 -13.92
N TYR A 79 -9.41 4.96 -13.60
CA TYR A 79 -8.55 3.84 -13.99
C TYR A 79 -8.49 2.70 -12.97
N THR A 80 -8.97 2.90 -11.74
CA THR A 80 -9.08 1.83 -10.75
C THR A 80 -10.45 1.16 -10.77
N ILE A 81 -11.51 1.95 -10.73
CA ILE A 81 -12.90 1.49 -10.61
C ILE A 81 -13.59 1.44 -11.98
N GLY A 82 -13.31 2.42 -12.84
CA GLY A 82 -13.77 2.51 -14.24
C GLY A 82 -15.13 3.15 -14.43
N SER A 83 -16.09 3.02 -13.51
CA SER A 83 -17.42 3.59 -13.66
C SER A 83 -17.71 4.69 -12.63
N PRO A 84 -18.21 5.86 -13.06
CA PRO A 84 -18.55 6.96 -12.14
C PRO A 84 -19.72 6.61 -11.22
N ASP A 85 -20.62 5.72 -11.64
CA ASP A 85 -21.85 5.36 -10.90
C ASP A 85 -21.65 4.17 -9.95
N THR A 86 -20.42 3.66 -9.85
CA THR A 86 -20.13 2.51 -8.99
C THR A 86 -20.33 2.88 -7.52
N LYS A 87 -21.16 2.08 -6.85
CA LYS A 87 -21.39 2.14 -5.39
C LYS A 87 -20.80 0.90 -4.76
N ILE A 88 -19.88 1.09 -3.81
CA ILE A 88 -19.18 0.00 -3.13
C ILE A 88 -19.82 -0.18 -1.76
N ARG A 89 -20.28 -1.40 -1.47
CA ARG A 89 -20.83 -1.77 -0.15
C ARG A 89 -20.06 -2.99 0.35
N LEU A 90 -19.46 -2.87 1.52
CA LEU A 90 -18.58 -3.88 2.10
C LEU A 90 -19.16 -5.30 2.03
N TYR A 91 -20.43 -5.45 2.41
CA TYR A 91 -21.08 -6.78 2.50
C TYR A 91 -21.86 -7.20 1.24
N HIS A 92 -21.84 -6.43 0.16
CA HIS A 92 -22.67 -6.73 -1.01
C HIS A 92 -21.88 -6.89 -2.30
N ASN A 93 -20.89 -6.05 -2.56
CA ASN A 93 -20.19 -6.04 -3.84
C ASN A 93 -18.69 -5.72 -3.74
N LEU A 94 -18.08 -6.00 -2.60
CA LEU A 94 -16.63 -5.81 -2.43
C LEU A 94 -15.84 -6.72 -3.39
N ASN A 95 -16.37 -7.90 -3.71
CA ASN A 95 -15.80 -8.79 -4.71
C ASN A 95 -15.74 -8.15 -6.10
N VAL A 96 -16.80 -7.45 -6.52
CA VAL A 96 -16.83 -6.72 -7.79
C VAL A 96 -15.82 -5.59 -7.79
N PHE A 97 -15.71 -4.86 -6.69
CA PHE A 97 -14.68 -3.82 -6.52
C PHE A 97 -13.26 -4.38 -6.67
N HIS A 98 -12.96 -5.50 -6.00
CA HIS A 98 -11.65 -6.14 -6.11
C HIS A 98 -11.37 -6.63 -7.55
N SER A 99 -12.35 -7.24 -8.21
CA SER A 99 -12.20 -7.69 -9.60
C SER A 99 -11.98 -6.53 -10.56
N ASN A 100 -12.67 -5.40 -10.36
CA ASN A 100 -12.52 -4.22 -11.20
C ASN A 100 -11.12 -3.60 -11.04
N ILE A 101 -10.67 -3.36 -9.79
CA ILE A 101 -9.35 -2.77 -9.56
C ILE A 101 -8.24 -3.69 -10.10
N GLU A 102 -8.33 -4.98 -9.88
CA GLU A 102 -7.38 -5.98 -10.40
C GLU A 102 -7.32 -5.96 -11.93
N SER A 103 -8.47 -6.06 -12.59
CA SER A 103 -8.57 -6.08 -14.05
C SER A 103 -8.08 -4.77 -14.68
N ASN A 104 -8.52 -3.63 -14.15
CA ASN A 104 -8.18 -2.33 -14.68
C ASN A 104 -6.68 -2.02 -14.52
N LEU A 105 -6.08 -2.37 -13.37
CA LEU A 105 -4.65 -2.17 -13.16
C LEU A 105 -3.80 -3.12 -14.01
N LYS A 106 -4.20 -4.40 -14.17
CA LYS A 106 -3.53 -5.33 -15.09
C LYS A 106 -3.52 -4.81 -16.53
N ASN A 107 -4.65 -4.31 -17.02
CA ASN A 107 -4.75 -3.74 -18.36
C ASN A 107 -3.89 -2.49 -18.51
N ARG A 108 -3.93 -1.58 -17.54
CA ARG A 108 -3.21 -0.30 -17.58
C ARG A 108 -1.69 -0.46 -17.51
N TYR A 109 -1.20 -1.38 -16.69
CA TYR A 109 0.23 -1.50 -16.40
C TYR A 109 0.90 -2.73 -16.99
N LYS A 110 0.27 -3.39 -17.93
CA LYS A 110 0.74 -4.65 -18.56
C LYS A 110 2.24 -4.68 -18.91
N ASN A 111 2.80 -3.53 -19.35
CA ASN A 111 4.18 -3.42 -19.79
C ASN A 111 5.05 -2.54 -18.85
N LYS A 112 4.51 -2.11 -17.71
CA LYS A 112 5.27 -1.25 -16.79
C LYS A 112 6.18 -2.11 -15.90
N ARG A 113 7.37 -1.59 -15.57
CA ARG A 113 8.29 -2.21 -14.61
C ARG A 113 8.39 -1.32 -13.38
N LEU A 114 8.48 -1.93 -12.22
CA LEU A 114 8.76 -1.20 -10.99
C LEU A 114 10.24 -0.82 -10.94
N THR A 115 10.50 0.41 -10.55
CA THR A 115 11.84 0.94 -10.34
C THR A 115 12.26 0.94 -8.87
N GLN A 116 11.29 0.82 -7.98
CA GLN A 116 11.49 0.85 -6.53
C GLN A 116 11.03 -0.47 -5.89
N PRO A 117 11.72 -0.94 -4.84
CA PRO A 117 11.33 -2.15 -4.12
C PRO A 117 9.96 -2.00 -3.46
N ILE A 118 9.10 -3.00 -3.67
CA ILE A 118 7.80 -3.11 -3.02
C ILE A 118 7.71 -4.45 -2.28
N SER A 119 7.08 -4.43 -1.12
CA SER A 119 6.75 -5.62 -0.34
C SER A 119 5.28 -5.57 0.02
N ILE A 120 4.61 -6.71 -0.06
CA ILE A 120 3.21 -6.85 0.32
C ILE A 120 3.08 -7.89 1.42
N LEU A 121 2.31 -7.57 2.47
CA LEU A 121 1.99 -8.49 3.55
C LEU A 121 0.60 -9.06 3.33
N ALA A 122 0.48 -10.38 3.49
CA ALA A 122 -0.78 -11.10 3.50
C ALA A 122 -0.80 -12.10 4.67
N THR A 123 -1.98 -12.57 5.06
CA THR A 123 -2.13 -13.68 5.99
C THR A 123 -2.19 -14.98 5.20
N ARG A 124 -1.18 -15.83 5.36
CA ARG A 124 -1.20 -17.17 4.78
C ARG A 124 -1.97 -18.15 5.68
N TYR A 125 -2.89 -18.89 5.09
CA TYR A 125 -3.57 -20.00 5.73
C TYR A 125 -2.86 -21.32 5.39
N ASP A 126 -2.45 -22.06 6.41
CA ASP A 126 -1.90 -23.41 6.26
C ASP A 126 -3.01 -24.43 6.58
N ASN A 127 -3.57 -25.06 5.54
CA ASN A 127 -4.65 -26.02 5.66
C ASN A 127 -4.23 -27.34 6.35
N LYS A 128 -2.92 -27.66 6.37
CA LYS A 128 -2.41 -28.86 7.04
C LYS A 128 -2.27 -28.66 8.53
N LYS A 129 -1.93 -27.45 8.95
CA LYS A 129 -1.72 -27.09 10.36
C LYS A 129 -2.88 -26.30 10.95
N PHE A 130 -3.89 -25.98 10.15
CA PHE A 130 -5.02 -25.11 10.52
C PHE A 130 -4.55 -23.80 11.18
N GLY A 131 -3.45 -23.22 10.65
CA GLY A 131 -2.80 -22.05 11.21
C GLY A 131 -2.82 -20.84 10.28
N LEU A 132 -2.80 -19.65 10.90
CA LEU A 132 -2.68 -18.36 10.23
C LEU A 132 -1.29 -17.78 10.47
N TYR A 133 -0.60 -17.41 9.41
CA TYR A 133 0.78 -16.93 9.49
C TYR A 133 0.92 -15.62 8.69
N PRO A 134 1.56 -14.58 9.24
CA PRO A 134 1.91 -13.41 8.45
C PRO A 134 3.00 -13.78 7.46
N GLU A 135 2.80 -13.40 6.20
CA GLU A 135 3.78 -13.61 5.13
C GLU A 135 4.05 -12.30 4.39
N LYS A 136 5.33 -11.95 4.24
CA LYS A 136 5.80 -10.80 3.46
C LYS A 136 6.40 -11.31 2.16
N LYS A 137 5.83 -10.88 1.02
CA LYS A 137 6.39 -11.15 -0.31
C LYS A 137 7.03 -9.87 -0.85
N SER A 138 8.26 -9.98 -1.34
CA SER A 138 9.06 -8.85 -1.86
C SER A 138 9.62 -9.13 -3.26
N GLU A 139 9.57 -10.39 -3.70
CA GLU A 139 10.03 -10.80 -5.02
C GLU A 139 8.82 -11.15 -5.87
N PHE A 140 8.69 -10.48 -6.99
CA PHE A 140 7.59 -10.62 -7.92
C PHE A 140 8.14 -10.74 -9.34
N GLU A 141 7.57 -11.64 -10.14
CA GLU A 141 8.01 -11.87 -11.51
C GLU A 141 7.68 -10.67 -12.43
N ASN A 142 6.52 -10.07 -12.21
CA ASN A 142 6.01 -8.96 -13.02
C ASN A 142 4.91 -8.19 -12.28
N ILE A 143 4.36 -7.16 -12.93
CA ILE A 143 3.29 -6.32 -12.37
C ILE A 143 2.01 -7.11 -12.07
N ASN A 144 1.63 -8.06 -12.92
CA ASN A 144 0.41 -8.85 -12.69
C ASN A 144 0.54 -9.69 -11.42
N ASP A 145 1.72 -10.24 -11.18
CA ASP A 145 2.05 -10.99 -9.96
C ASP A 145 1.85 -10.13 -8.69
N ILE A 146 2.33 -8.87 -8.74
CA ILE A 146 2.11 -7.93 -7.63
C ILE A 146 0.63 -7.61 -7.44
N ILE A 147 -0.10 -7.34 -8.54
CA ILE A 147 -1.54 -7.02 -8.50
C ILE A 147 -2.33 -8.18 -7.89
N GLU A 148 -2.02 -9.42 -8.29
CA GLU A 148 -2.65 -10.61 -7.72
C GLU A 148 -2.36 -10.76 -6.23
N PHE A 149 -1.14 -10.51 -5.81
CA PHE A 149 -0.78 -10.59 -4.40
C PHE A 149 -1.36 -9.43 -3.57
N CYS A 150 -1.52 -8.23 -4.14
CA CYS A 150 -2.32 -7.15 -3.52
C CYS A 150 -3.77 -7.59 -3.29
N SER A 151 -4.37 -8.29 -4.25
CA SER A 151 -5.70 -8.85 -4.11
C SER A 151 -5.78 -9.92 -3.01
N CYS A 152 -4.74 -10.74 -2.84
CA CYS A 152 -4.63 -11.67 -1.71
C CYS A 152 -4.52 -10.94 -0.36
N SER A 153 -3.68 -9.89 -0.32
CA SER A 153 -3.46 -9.07 0.87
C SER A 153 -4.71 -8.32 1.35
N SER A 154 -5.66 -8.05 0.45
CA SER A 154 -6.92 -7.36 0.75
C SER A 154 -8.15 -8.29 0.72
N TYR A 155 -7.96 -9.60 0.67
CA TYR A 155 -9.05 -10.55 0.60
C TYR A 155 -9.67 -10.81 1.98
N ILE A 156 -10.85 -10.25 2.22
CA ILE A 156 -11.63 -10.48 3.44
C ILE A 156 -12.47 -11.75 3.25
N PRO A 157 -12.30 -12.78 4.12
CA PRO A 157 -13.03 -14.05 4.02
C PRO A 157 -14.55 -13.85 3.88
N TYR A 158 -15.17 -14.53 2.91
CA TYR A 158 -16.60 -14.51 2.62
C TYR A 158 -17.21 -13.15 2.22
N ILE A 159 -16.43 -12.08 2.26
CA ILE A 159 -16.84 -10.72 1.88
C ILE A 159 -16.25 -10.35 0.51
N SER A 160 -14.97 -10.61 0.30
CA SER A 160 -14.29 -10.36 -0.97
C SER A 160 -14.54 -11.44 -2.01
N GLY A 161 -15.23 -12.54 -1.64
CA GLY A 161 -15.59 -13.67 -2.48
C GLY A 161 -16.29 -14.76 -1.67
N ALA A 162 -16.73 -15.83 -2.34
CA ALA A 162 -17.45 -16.93 -1.70
C ALA A 162 -16.57 -17.85 -0.82
N LEU A 163 -15.25 -17.76 -0.96
CA LEU A 163 -14.29 -18.61 -0.25
C LEU A 163 -13.72 -17.95 0.98
N MET A 164 -13.19 -18.76 1.88
CA MET A 164 -12.46 -18.28 3.07
C MET A 164 -11.13 -17.62 2.70
N CYS A 165 -10.48 -18.11 1.65
CA CYS A 165 -9.15 -17.65 1.21
C CYS A 165 -9.12 -17.45 -0.31
N LYS A 166 -8.20 -16.63 -0.78
CA LYS A 166 -7.82 -16.54 -2.19
C LYS A 166 -6.59 -17.41 -2.42
N GLU A 167 -6.62 -18.22 -3.47
CA GLU A 167 -5.46 -19.01 -3.89
C GLU A 167 -4.49 -18.17 -4.72
N TYR A 168 -3.19 -18.34 -4.45
CA TYR A 168 -2.09 -17.76 -5.20
C TYR A 168 -0.85 -18.65 -5.02
N ASP A 169 -0.23 -19.05 -6.13
CA ASP A 169 0.98 -19.90 -6.15
C ASP A 169 0.84 -21.16 -5.27
N ASN A 170 -0.27 -21.90 -5.43
CA ASN A 170 -0.62 -23.11 -4.68
C ASN A 170 -0.68 -22.92 -3.15
N LYS A 171 -0.83 -21.70 -2.69
CA LYS A 171 -1.02 -21.35 -1.28
C LYS A 171 -2.32 -20.56 -1.11
N TYR A 172 -2.81 -20.50 0.12
CA TYR A 172 -4.06 -19.83 0.46
C TYR A 172 -3.80 -18.60 1.30
N TYR A 173 -4.39 -17.47 0.90
CA TYR A 173 -4.17 -16.17 1.53
C TYR A 173 -5.49 -15.47 1.87
N MET A 174 -5.43 -14.60 2.86
CA MET A 174 -6.48 -13.69 3.24
C MET A 174 -5.87 -12.36 3.69
N ASP A 175 -6.74 -11.41 4.08
CA ASP A 175 -6.35 -10.05 4.42
C ASP A 175 -5.16 -9.99 5.39
N GLY A 176 -4.16 -9.19 5.04
CA GLY A 176 -2.91 -9.09 5.79
C GLY A 176 -3.08 -8.46 7.19
N ASP A 177 -4.16 -7.73 7.43
CA ASP A 177 -4.43 -7.15 8.75
C ASP A 177 -4.88 -8.21 9.79
N ILE A 178 -5.30 -9.42 9.36
CA ILE A 178 -5.74 -10.49 10.26
C ILE A 178 -4.58 -10.95 11.16
N THR A 179 -3.38 -11.14 10.59
CA THR A 179 -2.20 -11.55 11.36
C THR A 179 -1.08 -10.51 11.30
N ARG A 180 -1.43 -9.24 11.11
CA ARG A 180 -0.43 -8.17 10.94
C ARG A 180 0.66 -8.24 12.02
N ASP A 181 1.86 -8.62 11.59
CA ASP A 181 3.05 -8.62 12.44
C ASP A 181 3.85 -7.33 12.19
N THR A 182 3.92 -6.50 13.21
CA THR A 182 4.69 -5.24 13.17
C THR A 182 6.19 -5.46 12.96
N LYS A 183 6.70 -6.68 13.20
CA LYS A 183 8.10 -7.03 12.94
C LYS A 183 8.40 -7.17 11.44
N LEU A 184 7.39 -7.54 10.64
CA LEU A 184 7.50 -7.62 9.19
C LEU A 184 7.34 -6.27 8.50
N ILE A 185 6.77 -5.30 9.21
CA ILE A 185 6.71 -3.91 8.82
C ILE A 185 7.98 -3.27 9.38
N ASP A 186 8.88 -2.79 8.53
CA ASP A 186 10.20 -2.26 8.90
C ASP A 186 10.12 -0.96 9.73
N ILE A 187 9.44 -1.02 10.89
CA ILE A 187 9.26 0.11 11.81
C ILE A 187 10.53 0.38 12.61
N LYS A 188 11.39 -0.64 12.78
CA LYS A 188 12.61 -0.58 13.61
C LYS A 188 13.92 -0.61 12.81
N SER A 189 13.88 -0.28 11.52
CA SER A 189 15.13 -0.22 10.74
C SER A 189 16.00 0.95 11.22
N SER A 190 17.30 0.82 11.04
CA SER A 190 18.29 1.92 11.24
C SER A 190 18.09 3.10 10.27
N TYR A 191 17.11 3.00 9.37
CA TYR A 191 16.73 3.97 8.37
C TYR A 191 15.43 4.67 8.76
N SER A 192 15.20 5.85 8.19
CA SER A 192 13.94 6.57 8.38
C SER A 192 12.74 5.75 7.95
N SER A 193 11.70 5.74 8.77
CA SER A 193 10.47 5.00 8.51
C SER A 193 9.26 5.91 8.63
N LEU A 194 8.47 5.97 7.58
CA LEU A 194 7.19 6.68 7.52
C LEU A 194 6.07 5.66 7.49
N THR A 195 5.23 5.63 8.52
CA THR A 195 4.07 4.74 8.57
C THR A 195 2.80 5.54 8.33
N ILE A 196 2.11 5.21 7.23
CA ILE A 196 0.84 5.81 6.83
C ILE A 196 -0.27 4.91 7.35
N HIS A 197 -1.13 5.51 8.16
CA HIS A 197 -2.27 4.86 8.76
C HIS A 197 -3.48 5.81 8.77
N ARG A 198 -4.68 5.27 8.63
CA ARG A 198 -5.93 6.04 8.59
C ARG A 198 -6.14 6.98 9.79
N SER A 199 -5.54 6.69 10.93
CA SER A 199 -5.64 7.51 12.16
C SER A 199 -4.38 8.33 12.46
N MET A 200 -3.41 8.42 11.54
CA MET A 200 -2.13 9.10 11.82
C MET A 200 -2.29 10.58 12.19
N TRP A 201 -3.35 11.22 11.71
CA TRP A 201 -3.67 12.62 12.00
C TRP A 201 -4.77 12.78 13.07
N GLY A 202 -5.10 11.72 13.82
CA GLY A 202 -6.14 11.75 14.85
C GLY A 202 -7.57 11.89 14.30
N ARG A 203 -7.77 11.76 12.99
CA ARG A 203 -9.09 11.89 12.37
C ARG A 203 -10.02 10.74 12.77
N LYS A 204 -11.26 11.08 13.08
CA LYS A 204 -12.34 10.14 13.33
C LYS A 204 -13.19 10.01 12.08
N PHE A 205 -13.52 8.79 11.70
CA PHE A 205 -14.41 8.45 10.59
C PHE A 205 -15.74 7.91 11.11
N THR A 206 -16.80 8.12 10.39
CA THR A 206 -18.13 7.55 10.71
C THR A 206 -18.16 6.08 10.32
N LEU A 207 -19.07 5.30 10.90
CA LEU A 207 -19.28 3.91 10.52
C LEU A 207 -19.55 3.77 9.02
N ASN A 208 -20.30 4.71 8.45
CA ASN A 208 -20.62 4.71 7.02
C ASN A 208 -19.36 4.72 6.13
N ASN A 209 -18.32 5.46 6.51
CA ASN A 209 -17.05 5.49 5.76
C ASN A 209 -16.34 4.11 5.69
N TYR A 210 -16.64 3.20 6.61
CA TYR A 210 -16.06 1.86 6.62
C TYR A 210 -16.86 0.83 5.83
N ILE A 211 -18.15 1.09 5.58
CA ILE A 211 -19.05 0.09 4.98
C ILE A 211 -19.60 0.49 3.62
N TYR A 212 -19.45 1.75 3.23
CA TYR A 212 -19.97 2.29 1.98
C TYR A 212 -19.00 3.30 1.36
N SER A 213 -18.87 3.27 0.04
CA SER A 213 -18.16 4.26 -0.75
C SER A 213 -18.80 4.40 -2.13
N ASP A 214 -18.82 5.61 -2.65
CA ASP A 214 -19.08 5.96 -4.04
C ASP A 214 -18.06 7.00 -4.48
N ARG A 215 -18.19 7.52 -5.70
CA ARG A 215 -17.24 8.48 -6.26
C ARG A 215 -17.15 9.76 -5.42
N ASP A 216 -18.26 10.28 -4.93
CA ASP A 216 -18.30 11.53 -4.18
C ASP A 216 -17.72 11.36 -2.77
N ILE A 217 -18.10 10.30 -2.06
CA ILE A 217 -17.50 9.95 -0.75
C ILE A 217 -16.00 9.68 -0.91
N SER A 218 -15.62 8.96 -1.95
CA SER A 218 -14.22 8.69 -2.26
C SER A 218 -13.44 9.98 -2.51
N ARG A 219 -13.99 10.92 -3.27
CA ARG A 219 -13.39 12.24 -3.50
C ARG A 219 -13.24 13.04 -2.21
N GLN A 220 -14.29 13.09 -1.39
CA GLN A 220 -14.24 13.76 -0.09
C GLN A 220 -13.16 13.19 0.82
N LEU A 221 -13.05 11.88 0.88
CA LEU A 221 -12.02 11.19 1.67
C LEU A 221 -10.61 11.48 1.13
N PHE A 222 -10.43 11.46 -0.19
CA PHE A 222 -9.17 11.80 -0.84
C PHE A 222 -8.74 13.24 -0.51
N GLU A 223 -9.61 14.22 -0.75
CA GLU A 223 -9.33 15.64 -0.45
C GLU A 223 -9.02 15.85 1.03
N GLN A 224 -9.68 15.08 1.89
CA GLN A 224 -9.50 15.14 3.32
C GLN A 224 -8.11 14.60 3.72
N GLY A 225 -7.68 13.48 3.13
CA GLY A 225 -6.33 12.93 3.31
C GLY A 225 -5.24 13.90 2.83
N TRP A 226 -5.48 14.54 1.69
CA TRP A 226 -4.59 15.56 1.13
C TRP A 226 -4.44 16.76 2.07
N LYS A 227 -5.56 17.39 2.48
CA LYS A 227 -5.58 18.56 3.39
C LYS A 227 -4.99 18.25 4.76
N ASP A 228 -5.26 17.06 5.32
CA ASP A 228 -4.70 16.66 6.59
C ASP A 228 -3.17 16.51 6.50
N THR A 229 -2.67 16.00 5.39
CA THR A 229 -1.23 15.83 5.16
C THR A 229 -0.54 17.18 4.93
N GLU A 230 -1.16 18.08 4.17
CA GLU A 230 -0.70 19.45 3.99
C GLU A 230 -0.54 20.16 5.34
N LYS A 231 -1.58 20.10 6.17
CA LYS A 231 -1.57 20.70 7.52
C LYS A 231 -0.45 20.14 8.42
N HIS A 232 -0.07 18.89 8.24
CA HIS A 232 0.92 18.21 9.07
C HIS A 232 2.26 18.00 8.35
N LYS A 233 2.50 18.69 7.24
CA LYS A 233 3.73 18.60 6.43
C LYS A 233 5.01 18.67 7.26
N GLU A 234 5.09 19.65 8.16
CA GLU A 234 6.28 19.85 9.02
C GLU A 234 6.57 18.66 9.94
N ILE A 235 5.53 17.90 10.32
CA ILE A 235 5.70 16.67 11.10
C ILE A 235 6.31 15.58 10.22
N LEU A 236 5.84 15.44 8.99
CA LEU A 236 6.36 14.44 8.03
C LEU A 236 7.83 14.69 7.72
N LEU A 237 8.21 15.94 7.50
CA LEU A 237 9.58 16.33 7.18
C LEU A 237 10.58 15.95 8.28
N LYS A 238 10.14 15.79 9.54
CA LYS A 238 11.00 15.31 10.64
C LYS A 238 11.38 13.82 10.52
N TYR A 239 10.56 13.04 9.80
CA TYR A 239 10.81 11.60 9.62
C TYR A 239 11.58 11.27 8.33
N ILE A 240 11.85 12.27 7.48
CA ILE A 240 12.52 12.07 6.20
C ILE A 240 13.85 12.84 6.22
N PRO A 241 14.99 12.17 6.06
CA PRO A 241 16.30 12.82 5.99
C PRO A 241 16.37 13.83 4.85
N LYS A 242 17.01 14.99 5.10
CA LYS A 242 17.08 16.10 4.12
C LYS A 242 17.79 15.70 2.82
N ASP A 243 18.77 14.80 2.89
CA ASP A 243 19.55 14.30 1.75
C ASP A 243 18.73 13.37 0.82
N LEU A 244 17.53 12.98 1.23
CA LEU A 244 16.62 12.15 0.44
C LEU A 244 15.52 12.95 -0.29
N PHE A 245 15.56 14.30 -0.20
CA PHE A 245 14.68 15.16 -0.99
C PHE A 245 15.33 15.54 -2.33
N ASP A 246 14.50 15.82 -3.35
CA ASP A 246 14.88 16.63 -4.49
C ASP A 246 14.82 18.11 -4.08
N GLU A 247 15.89 18.86 -4.34
CA GLU A 247 15.90 20.34 -4.23
C GLU A 247 15.17 20.96 -5.43
#